data_5fbfba88c9abcd90f9b818ce79a72ec8
#
_entry.id   5fbfba88c9abcd90f9b818ce79a72ec8
#
_cell.length_a   1.000
_cell.length_b   1.000
_cell.length_c   1.000
_cell.angle_alpha   90.00
_cell.angle_beta   90.00
_cell.angle_gamma   90.00
#
_symmetry.space_group_name_H-M   'P 1'
#
loop_
_entity.id
_entity.type
_entity.pdbx_description
1 polymer ?
#
loop_
_entity_poly.entity_id
_entity_poly.type
_entity_poly.pdbx_seq_one_letter_code
_entity_poly.pdbx_strand_id
1 'polypeptide(L)'
;MNGDRPVLVAVLTALLSAPAMAQPKSSAPVSAAANEPDIAYAEYQRGRYVSAFQEATRRIEEKSDPKAMTLLGELYAGGFGVANDDKTAVEWYKLAAARGDREAMFALAMFMMTGRGGTTDRPEAARLLAESARLGNVVAIYDLALLYLQGEIVQQDFIRAAELMRRAADAGNPEAQYALATLYKEGRGMAKNPEEAARLLGLAARSGHTDSEIEYGIALFNGTGVARNEDAAAGYFLKAAQKNNAVAQSRLAWMYATGRGLKADPVEAGRWHLIARAGGANDQYLEDFMRNMKPTDRAMAENKAKPWIARMSPIGPTPFPAAPLVQTKSQPAKP
;
A
#
# COMPACT_ATOMS: atom_id res chain seq x y z
N MET A 1 23.46 24.43 34.43
CA MET A 1 23.19 23.49 33.31
C MET A 1 22.29 22.42 33.87
N ASN A 2 21.01 22.69 33.93
CA ASN A 2 19.98 21.77 34.42
C ASN A 2 19.31 21.16 33.21
N GLY A 3 19.60 19.87 32.99
CA GLY A 3 19.01 19.12 31.90
C GLY A 3 17.55 18.79 32.21
N ASP A 4 16.69 19.16 31.27
CA ASP A 4 15.31 18.76 31.22
C ASP A 4 15.24 17.22 31.12
N ARG A 5 14.94 16.57 32.21
CA ARG A 5 14.51 15.16 32.17
C ARG A 5 13.02 15.17 31.84
N PRO A 6 12.62 14.51 30.77
CA PRO A 6 11.25 14.59 30.29
C PRO A 6 10.28 13.95 31.30
N VAL A 7 9.13 14.59 31.46
CA VAL A 7 7.94 14.15 32.21
C VAL A 7 7.56 12.68 31.90
N LEU A 8 8.02 12.15 30.75
CA LEU A 8 7.79 10.82 30.24
C LEU A 8 8.26 9.70 31.18
N VAL A 9 9.40 9.84 31.85
CA VAL A 9 9.93 8.80 32.77
C VAL A 9 9.03 8.64 33.99
N ALA A 10 8.40 9.73 34.43
CA ALA A 10 7.45 9.70 35.56
C ALA A 10 6.13 9.01 35.17
N VAL A 11 5.63 9.21 33.94
CA VAL A 11 4.41 8.57 33.44
C VAL A 11 4.65 7.06 33.24
N LEU A 12 5.82 6.68 32.71
CA LEU A 12 6.16 5.26 32.49
C LEU A 12 6.31 4.50 33.81
N THR A 13 6.92 5.13 34.84
CA THR A 13 7.07 4.53 36.19
C THR A 13 5.75 4.41 36.92
N ALA A 14 4.84 5.37 36.77
CA ALA A 14 3.51 5.31 37.37
C ALA A 14 2.63 4.22 36.78
N LEU A 15 2.76 3.90 35.47
CA LEU A 15 2.03 2.82 34.80
C LEU A 15 2.57 1.42 35.13
N LEU A 16 3.85 1.30 35.50
CA LEU A 16 4.48 0.03 35.85
C LEU A 16 4.34 -0.30 37.37
N SER A 17 3.97 0.65 38.21
CA SER A 17 3.84 0.49 39.66
C SER A 17 2.39 0.36 40.17
N ALA A 18 1.43 -0.01 39.32
CA ALA A 18 0.05 -0.21 39.73
C ALA A 18 -0.09 -1.40 40.70
N PRO A 19 -0.68 -1.21 41.88
CA PRO A 19 -0.87 -2.29 42.83
C PRO A 19 -1.89 -3.32 42.35
N ALA A 20 -1.69 -4.56 42.79
CA ALA A 20 -2.51 -5.70 42.46
C ALA A 20 -4.01 -5.48 42.75
N MET A 21 -4.80 -5.75 41.72
CA MET A 21 -6.15 -6.28 41.66
C MET A 21 -7.09 -6.06 42.83
N ALA A 22 -7.97 -5.07 42.71
CA ALA A 22 -9.31 -5.16 43.29
C ALA A 22 -10.27 -5.68 42.18
N GLN A 23 -11.04 -6.73 42.47
CA GLN A 23 -12.00 -7.33 41.56
C GLN A 23 -13.14 -6.36 41.23
N PRO A 24 -13.65 -6.35 39.98
CA PRO A 24 -14.71 -5.45 39.59
C PRO A 24 -16.07 -5.87 40.16
N LYS A 25 -16.71 -4.97 40.88
CA LYS A 25 -18.14 -5.07 41.19
C LYS A 25 -18.94 -4.57 40.00
N SER A 26 -19.87 -5.44 39.57
CA SER A 26 -21.15 -5.16 38.93
C SER A 26 -21.22 -4.17 37.76
N SER A 27 -21.59 -4.71 36.65
CA SER A 27 -22.19 -4.10 35.45
C SER A 27 -22.96 -2.77 35.71
N ALA A 28 -22.33 -1.67 35.34
CA ALA A 28 -23.05 -0.49 34.91
C ALA A 28 -23.28 -0.55 33.39
N PRO A 29 -24.42 -0.05 32.87
CA PRO A 29 -24.70 -0.09 31.43
C PRO A 29 -23.62 0.66 30.70
N VAL A 30 -23.17 0.08 29.56
CA VAL A 30 -22.28 0.75 28.61
C VAL A 30 -23.03 2.01 28.12
N SER A 31 -22.82 3.10 28.83
CA SER A 31 -23.18 4.42 28.34
C SER A 31 -22.43 4.61 27.04
N ALA A 32 -23.18 4.87 25.97
CA ALA A 32 -22.65 5.37 24.72
C ALA A 32 -21.72 6.56 25.03
N ALA A 33 -20.44 6.29 25.13
CA ALA A 33 -19.41 7.34 25.09
C ALA A 33 -19.52 7.90 23.66
N ALA A 34 -20.38 8.92 23.53
CA ALA A 34 -20.50 9.71 22.33
C ALA A 34 -19.08 10.14 21.93
N ASN A 35 -18.77 9.98 20.66
CA ASN A 35 -17.57 10.37 19.95
C ASN A 35 -17.03 11.72 20.43
N GLU A 36 -16.27 11.73 21.52
CA GLU A 36 -15.39 12.89 21.77
C GLU A 36 -14.39 12.94 20.60
N PRO A 37 -14.31 14.07 19.90
CA PRO A 37 -13.39 14.18 18.78
C PRO A 37 -11.97 13.87 19.27
N ASP A 38 -11.24 13.05 18.51
CA ASP A 38 -9.85 12.74 18.84
C ASP A 38 -8.96 13.95 18.54
N ILE A 39 -8.88 14.85 19.53
CA ILE A 39 -8.13 16.11 19.40
C ILE A 39 -6.64 15.82 19.17
N ALA A 40 -6.07 14.82 19.85
CA ALA A 40 -4.67 14.47 19.69
C ALA A 40 -4.35 14.06 18.24
N TYR A 41 -5.17 13.19 17.67
CA TYR A 41 -5.02 12.77 16.28
C TYR A 41 -5.31 13.89 15.28
N ALA A 42 -6.30 14.75 15.58
CA ALA A 42 -6.60 15.91 14.74
C ALA A 42 -5.42 16.93 14.71
N GLU A 43 -4.75 17.16 15.82
CA GLU A 43 -3.56 18.01 15.87
C GLU A 43 -2.37 17.36 15.12
N TYR A 44 -2.21 16.05 15.21
CA TYR A 44 -1.24 15.29 14.43
C TYR A 44 -1.46 15.46 12.93
N GLN A 45 -2.71 15.28 12.44
CA GLN A 45 -3.05 15.47 11.03
C GLN A 45 -2.81 16.89 10.51
N ARG A 46 -2.89 17.89 11.39
CA ARG A 46 -2.60 19.29 11.07
C ARG A 46 -1.10 19.62 11.10
N GLY A 47 -0.24 18.66 11.42
CA GLY A 47 1.20 18.88 11.58
C GLY A 47 1.57 19.58 12.89
N ARG A 48 0.64 19.71 13.85
CA ARG A 48 0.88 20.33 15.14
C ARG A 48 1.35 19.31 16.17
N TYR A 49 2.50 18.73 15.90
CA TYR A 49 2.98 17.55 16.61
C TYR A 49 3.22 17.75 18.10
N VAL A 50 3.69 18.95 18.52
CA VAL A 50 3.87 19.27 19.95
C VAL A 50 2.52 19.28 20.67
N SER A 51 1.49 19.88 20.07
CA SER A 51 0.13 19.89 20.63
C SER A 51 -0.46 18.47 20.68
N ALA A 52 -0.22 17.68 19.61
CA ALA A 52 -0.64 16.28 19.56
C ALA A 52 0.00 15.46 20.69
N PHE A 53 1.30 15.65 20.92
CA PHE A 53 2.03 15.02 22.02
C PHE A 53 1.47 15.36 23.39
N GLN A 54 1.24 16.65 23.66
CA GLN A 54 0.69 17.13 24.93
C GLN A 54 -0.70 16.55 25.20
N GLU A 55 -1.56 16.59 24.19
CA GLU A 55 -2.92 16.06 24.30
C GLU A 55 -2.96 14.54 24.45
N ALA A 56 -2.10 13.81 23.72
CA ALA A 56 -1.96 12.38 23.88
C ALA A 56 -1.49 12.01 25.28
N THR A 57 -0.49 12.73 25.81
CA THR A 57 0.00 12.54 27.18
C THR A 57 -1.10 12.76 28.21
N ARG A 58 -1.86 13.86 28.11
CA ARG A 58 -3.01 14.14 28.98
C ARG A 58 -4.04 13.00 28.96
N ARG A 59 -4.40 12.49 27.77
CA ARG A 59 -5.36 11.37 27.63
C ARG A 59 -4.86 10.07 28.25
N ILE A 60 -3.55 9.82 28.17
CA ILE A 60 -2.95 8.65 28.82
C ILE A 60 -3.03 8.78 30.35
N GLU A 61 -2.70 9.95 30.91
CA GLU A 61 -2.76 10.23 32.35
C GLU A 61 -4.17 10.12 32.90
N GLU A 62 -5.17 10.66 32.19
CA GLU A 62 -6.56 10.69 32.64
C GLU A 62 -7.30 9.36 32.42
N LYS A 63 -7.09 8.69 31.29
CA LYS A 63 -7.94 7.58 30.83
C LYS A 63 -7.16 6.31 30.46
N SER A 64 -5.82 6.33 30.52
CA SER A 64 -4.95 5.25 30.01
C SER A 64 -5.30 4.83 28.57
N ASP A 65 -5.62 5.82 27.72
CA ASP A 65 -6.17 5.64 26.37
C ASP A 65 -5.18 4.94 25.44
N PRO A 66 -5.49 3.74 24.91
CA PRO A 66 -4.57 3.01 24.05
C PRO A 66 -4.32 3.70 22.70
N LYS A 67 -5.28 4.44 22.14
CA LYS A 67 -5.08 5.21 20.91
C LYS A 67 -4.08 6.35 21.10
N ALA A 68 -4.14 7.02 22.25
CA ALA A 68 -3.17 8.05 22.58
C ALA A 68 -1.76 7.46 22.79
N MET A 69 -1.65 6.25 23.35
CA MET A 69 -0.38 5.52 23.44
C MET A 69 0.18 5.18 22.05
N THR A 70 -0.68 4.70 21.13
CA THR A 70 -0.30 4.44 19.72
C THR A 70 0.22 5.72 19.07
N LEU A 71 -0.47 6.84 19.25
CA LEU A 71 -0.05 8.13 18.71
C LEU A 71 1.31 8.59 19.28
N LEU A 72 1.59 8.40 20.58
CA LEU A 72 2.94 8.67 21.11
C LEU A 72 4.00 7.77 20.45
N GLY A 73 3.68 6.50 20.23
CA GLY A 73 4.54 5.59 19.47
C GLY A 73 4.86 6.14 18.08
N GLU A 74 3.85 6.61 17.35
CA GLU A 74 4.02 7.21 16.01
C GLU A 74 4.86 8.49 16.04
N LEU A 75 4.64 9.37 17.02
CA LEU A 75 5.41 10.61 17.18
C LEU A 75 6.89 10.32 17.43
N TYR A 76 7.21 9.35 18.30
CA TYR A 76 8.60 8.94 18.54
C TYR A 76 9.21 8.21 17.33
N ALA A 77 8.46 7.33 16.67
CA ALA A 77 8.92 6.59 15.49
C ALA A 77 9.23 7.51 14.30
N GLY A 78 8.46 8.59 14.15
CA GLY A 78 8.63 9.57 13.07
C GLY A 78 9.54 10.74 13.42
N GLY A 79 9.88 10.95 14.71
CA GLY A 79 10.58 12.15 15.16
C GLY A 79 9.73 13.42 15.02
N PHE A 80 8.40 13.29 15.17
CA PHE A 80 7.46 14.37 14.97
C PHE A 80 7.22 15.14 16.28
N GLY A 81 7.77 16.36 16.40
CA GLY A 81 7.67 17.21 17.59
C GLY A 81 8.50 16.73 18.78
N VAL A 82 9.14 15.58 18.68
CA VAL A 82 10.09 14.97 19.61
C VAL A 82 11.27 14.38 18.83
N ALA A 83 12.38 14.10 19.48
CA ALA A 83 13.48 13.38 18.85
C ALA A 83 13.02 11.96 18.47
N ASN A 84 13.47 11.48 17.29
CA ASN A 84 13.19 10.09 16.89
C ASN A 84 13.79 9.12 17.91
N ASP A 85 12.97 8.18 18.39
CA ASP A 85 13.40 7.12 19.30
C ASP A 85 12.54 5.87 19.09
N ASP A 86 13.06 4.96 18.26
CA ASP A 86 12.40 3.70 17.95
C ASP A 86 12.20 2.79 19.17
N LYS A 87 13.09 2.87 20.19
CA LYS A 87 12.94 2.07 21.40
C LYS A 87 11.74 2.55 22.23
N THR A 88 11.67 3.86 22.45
CA THR A 88 10.51 4.47 23.12
C THR A 88 9.23 4.24 22.35
N ALA A 89 9.26 4.30 21.00
CA ALA A 89 8.09 3.98 20.18
C ALA A 89 7.61 2.54 20.43
N VAL A 90 8.52 1.57 20.44
CA VAL A 90 8.19 0.15 20.70
C VAL A 90 7.55 -0.04 22.08
N GLU A 91 8.03 0.66 23.13
CA GLU A 91 7.41 0.56 24.46
C GLU A 91 5.99 1.10 24.47
N TRP A 92 5.72 2.23 23.78
CA TRP A 92 4.37 2.75 23.67
C TRP A 92 3.45 1.81 22.85
N TYR A 93 3.94 1.25 21.75
CA TYR A 93 3.16 0.27 20.96
C TYR A 93 2.85 -1.00 21.78
N LYS A 94 3.79 -1.51 22.59
CA LYS A 94 3.54 -2.64 23.49
C LYS A 94 2.44 -2.33 24.51
N LEU A 95 2.48 -1.14 25.11
CA LEU A 95 1.48 -0.71 26.08
C LEU A 95 0.09 -0.60 25.47
N ALA A 96 -0.02 -0.03 24.27
CA ALA A 96 -1.28 0.09 23.54
C ALA A 96 -1.79 -1.27 23.06
N ALA A 97 -0.92 -2.11 22.49
CA ALA A 97 -1.25 -3.45 22.03
C ALA A 97 -1.78 -4.35 23.16
N ALA A 98 -1.14 -4.28 24.34
CA ALA A 98 -1.59 -5.01 25.54
C ALA A 98 -2.99 -4.56 26.01
N ARG A 99 -3.45 -3.36 25.60
CA ARG A 99 -4.80 -2.84 25.85
C ARG A 99 -5.76 -3.05 24.68
N GLY A 100 -5.35 -3.84 23.69
CA GLY A 100 -6.22 -4.25 22.58
C GLY A 100 -6.26 -3.26 21.40
N ASP A 101 -5.36 -2.28 21.33
CA ASP A 101 -5.31 -1.39 20.19
C ASP A 101 -4.73 -2.11 18.95
N ARG A 102 -5.56 -2.25 17.92
CA ARG A 102 -5.20 -2.98 16.71
C ARG A 102 -4.15 -2.27 15.86
N GLU A 103 -4.13 -0.93 15.91
CA GLU A 103 -3.17 -0.13 15.15
C GLU A 103 -1.78 -0.26 15.79
N ALA A 104 -1.71 -0.27 17.12
CA ALA A 104 -0.46 -0.54 17.84
C ALA A 104 0.05 -1.97 17.60
N MET A 105 -0.83 -2.98 17.58
CA MET A 105 -0.43 -4.35 17.25
C MET A 105 0.17 -4.43 15.85
N PHE A 106 -0.42 -3.75 14.88
CA PHE A 106 0.11 -3.65 13.53
C PHE A 106 1.47 -2.95 13.50
N ALA A 107 1.58 -1.75 14.10
CA ALA A 107 2.83 -1.00 14.16
C ALA A 107 3.95 -1.80 14.84
N LEU A 108 3.67 -2.43 15.98
CA LEU A 108 4.62 -3.29 16.69
C LEU A 108 5.07 -4.48 15.84
N ALA A 109 4.15 -5.12 15.11
CA ALA A 109 4.48 -6.19 14.18
C ALA A 109 5.46 -5.72 13.10
N MET A 110 5.24 -4.55 12.50
CA MET A 110 6.14 -3.98 11.49
C MET A 110 7.53 -3.67 12.06
N PHE A 111 7.60 -3.16 13.28
CA PHE A 111 8.87 -2.91 13.97
C PHE A 111 9.62 -4.23 14.26
N MET A 112 8.92 -5.27 14.70
CA MET A 112 9.51 -6.60 14.94
C MET A 112 9.94 -7.30 13.65
N MET A 113 9.21 -7.12 12.54
CA MET A 113 9.61 -7.66 11.21
C MET A 113 10.96 -7.11 10.76
N THR A 114 11.25 -5.84 11.05
CA THR A 114 12.43 -5.10 10.58
C THR A 114 13.52 -4.96 11.63
N GLY A 115 13.25 -5.27 12.89
CA GLY A 115 14.17 -5.08 14.02
C GLY A 115 14.30 -3.61 14.47
N ARG A 116 13.39 -2.73 14.07
CA ARG A 116 13.39 -1.33 14.54
C ARG A 116 13.11 -1.26 16.06
N GLY A 117 13.94 -0.50 16.77
CA GLY A 117 13.79 -0.32 18.22
C GLY A 117 14.15 -1.55 19.06
N GLY A 118 14.59 -2.67 18.44
CA GLY A 118 14.91 -3.91 19.15
C GLY A 118 15.42 -5.02 18.26
N THR A 119 15.17 -6.25 18.65
CA THR A 119 15.51 -7.45 17.88
C THR A 119 14.39 -7.82 16.91
N THR A 120 14.76 -8.40 15.79
CA THR A 120 13.80 -9.01 14.85
C THR A 120 13.17 -10.25 15.48
N ASP A 121 11.83 -10.30 15.50
CA ASP A 121 11.05 -11.47 15.92
C ASP A 121 9.88 -11.66 14.94
N ARG A 122 10.16 -12.34 13.84
CA ARG A 122 9.18 -12.55 12.76
C ARG A 122 7.99 -13.44 13.17
N PRO A 123 8.17 -14.52 13.96
CA PRO A 123 7.06 -15.31 14.46
C PRO A 123 6.10 -14.50 15.35
N GLU A 124 6.61 -13.73 16.30
CA GLU A 124 5.77 -12.87 17.15
C GLU A 124 5.12 -11.73 16.35
N ALA A 125 5.83 -11.16 15.39
CA ALA A 125 5.27 -10.17 14.48
C ALA A 125 4.08 -10.73 13.68
N ALA A 126 4.19 -11.97 13.17
CA ALA A 126 3.08 -12.62 12.47
C ALA A 126 1.89 -12.88 13.39
N ARG A 127 2.13 -13.22 14.67
CA ARG A 127 1.07 -13.39 15.67
C ARG A 127 0.34 -12.06 15.95
N LEU A 128 1.08 -10.98 16.15
CA LEU A 128 0.52 -9.64 16.36
C LEU A 128 -0.26 -9.16 15.13
N LEU A 129 0.28 -9.42 13.94
CA LEU A 129 -0.39 -9.09 12.68
C LEU A 129 -1.72 -9.85 12.55
N ALA A 130 -1.74 -11.15 12.91
CA ALA A 130 -2.97 -11.94 12.90
C ALA A 130 -4.01 -11.42 13.90
N GLU A 131 -3.58 -10.96 15.07
CA GLU A 131 -4.48 -10.39 16.07
C GLU A 131 -5.03 -9.02 15.62
N SER A 132 -4.19 -8.16 15.07
CA SER A 132 -4.59 -6.89 14.45
C SER A 132 -5.61 -7.11 13.32
N ALA A 133 -5.34 -8.09 12.45
CA ALA A 133 -6.24 -8.49 11.35
C ALA A 133 -7.59 -9.03 11.88
N ARG A 134 -7.58 -9.80 12.98
CA ARG A 134 -8.79 -10.28 13.65
C ARG A 134 -9.65 -9.13 14.18
N LEU A 135 -9.01 -8.09 14.70
CA LEU A 135 -9.66 -6.87 15.19
C LEU A 135 -10.07 -5.90 14.05
N GLY A 136 -9.84 -6.29 12.79
CA GLY A 136 -10.33 -5.58 11.61
C GLY A 136 -9.41 -4.45 11.11
N ASN A 137 -8.11 -4.45 11.44
CA ASN A 137 -7.16 -3.60 10.74
C ASN A 137 -6.99 -4.11 9.31
N VAL A 138 -7.41 -3.31 8.33
CA VAL A 138 -7.47 -3.71 6.92
C VAL A 138 -6.08 -3.95 6.33
N VAL A 139 -5.10 -3.14 6.74
CA VAL A 139 -3.70 -3.29 6.27
C VAL A 139 -3.11 -4.59 6.84
N ALA A 140 -3.36 -4.87 8.13
CA ALA A 140 -2.93 -6.12 8.75
C ALA A 140 -3.57 -7.35 8.11
N ILE A 141 -4.85 -7.26 7.67
CA ILE A 141 -5.51 -8.35 6.94
C ILE A 141 -4.78 -8.61 5.61
N TYR A 142 -4.44 -7.56 4.87
CA TYR A 142 -3.70 -7.64 3.62
C TYR A 142 -2.30 -8.23 3.82
N ASP A 143 -1.53 -7.69 4.78
CA ASP A 143 -0.16 -8.14 5.04
C ASP A 143 -0.12 -9.60 5.54
N LEU A 144 -1.08 -10.00 6.38
CA LEU A 144 -1.20 -11.40 6.80
C LEU A 144 -1.48 -12.33 5.61
N ALA A 145 -2.30 -11.88 4.65
CA ALA A 145 -2.54 -12.63 3.42
C ALA A 145 -1.25 -12.80 2.61
N LEU A 146 -0.42 -11.76 2.53
CA LEU A 146 0.90 -11.86 1.88
C LEU A 146 1.81 -12.87 2.57
N LEU A 147 1.82 -12.94 3.91
CA LEU A 147 2.59 -13.95 4.64
C LEU A 147 2.15 -15.38 4.28
N TYR A 148 0.83 -15.62 4.14
CA TYR A 148 0.33 -16.92 3.68
C TYR A 148 0.65 -17.21 2.22
N LEU A 149 0.75 -16.20 1.35
CA LEU A 149 1.20 -16.41 -0.04
C LEU A 149 2.68 -16.76 -0.13
N GLN A 150 3.51 -16.12 0.70
CA GLN A 150 4.97 -16.32 0.71
C GLN A 150 5.39 -17.65 1.35
N GLY A 151 4.79 -17.99 2.48
CA GLY A 151 5.09 -19.24 3.19
C GLY A 151 6.44 -19.28 3.91
N GLU A 152 7.07 -18.12 4.14
CA GLU A 152 8.39 -18.03 4.77
C GLU A 152 8.33 -17.99 6.30
N ILE A 153 7.32 -17.30 6.85
CA ILE A 153 7.15 -17.08 8.29
C ILE A 153 6.02 -17.94 8.82
N VAL A 154 4.96 -18.08 8.03
CA VAL A 154 3.83 -18.98 8.29
C VAL A 154 3.75 -20.02 7.17
N GLN A 155 3.17 -21.18 7.42
CA GLN A 155 2.99 -22.19 6.38
C GLN A 155 2.16 -21.62 5.22
N GLN A 156 2.62 -21.82 3.99
CA GLN A 156 1.93 -21.34 2.78
C GLN A 156 0.51 -21.93 2.68
N ASP A 157 -0.46 -21.03 2.48
CA ASP A 157 -1.87 -21.39 2.34
C ASP A 157 -2.57 -20.40 1.40
N PHE A 158 -2.72 -20.79 0.14
CA PHE A 158 -3.36 -19.96 -0.88
C PHE A 158 -4.86 -19.75 -0.64
N ILE A 159 -5.54 -20.72 -0.01
CA ILE A 159 -6.97 -20.61 0.28
C ILE A 159 -7.18 -19.55 1.35
N ARG A 160 -6.43 -19.64 2.44
CA ARG A 160 -6.48 -18.68 3.53
C ARG A 160 -6.04 -17.29 3.10
N ALA A 161 -5.00 -17.21 2.27
CA ALA A 161 -4.57 -15.94 1.68
C ALA A 161 -5.69 -15.29 0.86
N ALA A 162 -6.37 -16.05 0.03
CA ALA A 162 -7.47 -15.57 -0.79
C ALA A 162 -8.68 -15.08 0.03
N GLU A 163 -9.00 -15.77 1.13
CA GLU A 163 -10.05 -15.34 2.06
C GLU A 163 -9.71 -14.01 2.74
N LEU A 164 -8.47 -13.86 3.20
CA LEU A 164 -7.99 -12.61 3.79
C LEU A 164 -7.94 -11.49 2.76
N MET A 165 -7.42 -11.75 1.55
CA MET A 165 -7.43 -10.77 0.46
C MET A 165 -8.85 -10.30 0.13
N ARG A 166 -9.84 -11.21 0.12
CA ARG A 166 -11.25 -10.85 -0.08
C ARG A 166 -11.75 -9.92 1.01
N ARG A 167 -11.48 -10.22 2.29
CA ARG A 167 -11.86 -9.35 3.40
C ARG A 167 -11.27 -7.95 3.28
N ALA A 168 -9.98 -7.83 2.93
CA ALA A 168 -9.33 -6.54 2.74
C ALA A 168 -9.87 -5.81 1.50
N ALA A 169 -10.13 -6.53 0.40
CA ALA A 169 -10.70 -5.98 -0.84
C ALA A 169 -12.13 -5.46 -0.63
N ASP A 170 -12.95 -6.20 0.12
CA ASP A 170 -14.32 -5.80 0.48
C ASP A 170 -14.33 -4.57 1.41
N ALA A 171 -13.30 -4.41 2.23
CA ALA A 171 -13.06 -3.20 3.03
C ALA A 171 -12.50 -2.02 2.22
N GLY A 172 -12.34 -2.17 0.90
CA GLY A 172 -11.94 -1.11 -0.01
C GLY A 172 -10.43 -0.92 -0.20
N ASN A 173 -9.60 -1.85 0.31
CA ASN A 173 -8.15 -1.76 0.10
C ASN A 173 -7.80 -2.05 -1.38
N PRO A 174 -7.21 -1.09 -2.12
CA PRO A 174 -6.96 -1.24 -3.55
C PRO A 174 -5.84 -2.25 -3.87
N GLU A 175 -4.84 -2.39 -2.99
CA GLU A 175 -3.78 -3.37 -3.12
C GLU A 175 -4.34 -4.79 -2.99
N ALA A 176 -5.26 -5.01 -2.03
CA ALA A 176 -5.94 -6.28 -1.85
C ALA A 176 -6.89 -6.59 -3.02
N GLN A 177 -7.58 -5.59 -3.57
CA GLN A 177 -8.41 -5.75 -4.76
C GLN A 177 -7.57 -6.20 -5.96
N TYR A 178 -6.40 -5.59 -6.17
CA TYR A 178 -5.47 -5.98 -7.22
C TYR A 178 -4.93 -7.41 -7.00
N ALA A 179 -4.45 -7.69 -5.78
CA ALA A 179 -3.91 -9.01 -5.45
C ALA A 179 -4.97 -10.13 -5.59
N LEU A 180 -6.20 -9.89 -5.12
CA LEU A 180 -7.30 -10.84 -5.27
C LEU A 180 -7.67 -11.06 -6.76
N ALA A 181 -7.66 -9.99 -7.56
CA ALA A 181 -7.86 -10.12 -9.00
C ALA A 181 -6.80 -11.02 -9.65
N THR A 182 -5.55 -10.90 -9.22
CA THR A 182 -4.46 -11.76 -9.69
C THR A 182 -4.69 -13.22 -9.29
N LEU A 183 -5.13 -13.48 -8.06
CA LEU A 183 -5.48 -14.84 -7.61
C LEU A 183 -6.62 -15.45 -8.46
N TYR A 184 -7.65 -14.66 -8.81
CA TYR A 184 -8.71 -15.11 -9.71
C TYR A 184 -8.23 -15.38 -11.15
N LYS A 185 -7.30 -14.57 -11.67
CA LYS A 185 -6.70 -14.79 -13.00
C LYS A 185 -5.89 -16.09 -13.06
N GLU A 186 -5.14 -16.37 -12.01
CA GLU A 186 -4.24 -17.53 -11.93
C GLU A 186 -4.95 -18.79 -11.46
N GLY A 187 -6.05 -18.69 -10.72
CA GLY A 187 -6.72 -19.82 -10.07
C GLY A 187 -5.97 -20.33 -8.85
N ARG A 188 -5.30 -19.43 -8.11
CA ARG A 188 -4.53 -19.79 -6.90
C ARG A 188 -5.41 -19.61 -5.65
N GLY A 189 -5.61 -20.71 -4.92
CA GLY A 189 -6.48 -20.74 -3.74
C GLY A 189 -7.99 -20.67 -4.06
N MET A 190 -8.37 -20.52 -5.33
CA MET A 190 -9.74 -20.44 -5.80
C MET A 190 -9.84 -20.79 -7.28
N ALA A 191 -11.05 -21.02 -7.81
CA ALA A 191 -11.25 -21.22 -9.23
C ALA A 191 -10.99 -19.93 -10.01
N LYS A 192 -10.45 -20.06 -11.23
CA LYS A 192 -10.29 -18.92 -12.16
C LYS A 192 -11.65 -18.28 -12.43
N ASN A 193 -11.68 -16.96 -12.38
CA ASN A 193 -12.86 -16.17 -12.69
C ASN A 193 -12.44 -14.81 -13.27
N PRO A 194 -12.36 -14.70 -14.62
CA PRO A 194 -11.95 -13.46 -15.28
C PRO A 194 -12.93 -12.31 -15.07
N GLU A 195 -14.21 -12.59 -14.88
CA GLU A 195 -15.23 -11.58 -14.63
C GLU A 195 -15.01 -10.90 -13.27
N GLU A 196 -14.77 -11.70 -12.23
CA GLU A 196 -14.49 -11.19 -10.89
C GLU A 196 -13.13 -10.50 -10.84
N ALA A 197 -12.13 -11.02 -11.54
CA ALA A 197 -10.84 -10.36 -11.69
C ALA A 197 -10.98 -8.96 -12.33
N ALA A 198 -11.72 -8.85 -13.44
CA ALA A 198 -11.96 -7.56 -14.09
C ALA A 198 -12.75 -6.60 -13.20
N ARG A 199 -13.75 -7.08 -12.45
CA ARG A 199 -14.51 -6.28 -11.48
C ARG A 199 -13.62 -5.67 -10.41
N LEU A 200 -12.75 -6.48 -9.82
CA LEU A 200 -11.80 -6.07 -8.78
C LEU A 200 -10.75 -5.09 -9.33
N LEU A 201 -10.18 -5.37 -10.50
CA LEU A 201 -9.28 -4.45 -11.19
C LEU A 201 -9.95 -3.09 -11.44
N GLY A 202 -11.22 -3.10 -11.85
CA GLY A 202 -12.00 -1.88 -12.04
C GLY A 202 -12.26 -1.11 -10.76
N LEU A 203 -12.41 -1.78 -9.61
CA LEU A 203 -12.50 -1.13 -8.29
C LEU A 203 -11.19 -0.45 -7.91
N ALA A 204 -10.08 -1.18 -7.94
CA ALA A 204 -8.76 -0.66 -7.62
C ALA A 204 -8.33 0.48 -8.57
N ALA A 205 -8.62 0.35 -9.87
CA ALA A 205 -8.35 1.39 -10.86
C ALA A 205 -9.11 2.70 -10.59
N ARG A 206 -10.36 2.62 -10.10
CA ARG A 206 -11.12 3.81 -9.69
C ARG A 206 -10.52 4.49 -8.45
N SER A 207 -9.90 3.73 -7.56
CA SER A 207 -9.16 4.25 -6.39
C SER A 207 -7.77 4.80 -6.77
N GLY A 208 -7.39 4.73 -8.05
CA GLY A 208 -6.12 5.26 -8.55
C GLY A 208 -4.94 4.29 -8.40
N HIS A 209 -5.17 2.99 -8.17
CA HIS A 209 -4.10 1.99 -8.16
C HIS A 209 -3.56 1.81 -9.59
N THR A 210 -2.32 2.20 -9.81
CA THR A 210 -1.75 2.36 -11.17
C THR A 210 -1.70 1.05 -11.95
N ASP A 211 -1.27 -0.04 -11.32
CA ASP A 211 -1.21 -1.35 -12.00
C ASP A 211 -2.60 -1.85 -12.37
N SER A 212 -3.60 -1.57 -11.53
CA SER A 212 -4.99 -1.89 -11.86
C SER A 212 -5.55 -1.01 -12.97
N GLU A 213 -5.15 0.26 -13.10
CA GLU A 213 -5.51 1.09 -14.25
C GLU A 213 -5.02 0.46 -15.55
N ILE A 214 -3.79 -0.07 -15.55
CA ILE A 214 -3.21 -0.73 -16.74
C ILE A 214 -3.92 -2.04 -17.03
N GLU A 215 -4.03 -2.92 -16.05
CA GLU A 215 -4.60 -4.25 -16.25
C GLU A 215 -6.09 -4.19 -16.56
N TYR A 216 -6.83 -3.28 -15.94
CA TYR A 216 -8.23 -3.05 -16.29
C TYR A 216 -8.39 -2.44 -17.69
N GLY A 217 -7.49 -1.51 -18.07
CA GLY A 217 -7.39 -1.01 -19.43
C GLY A 217 -7.15 -2.12 -20.44
N ILE A 218 -6.27 -3.08 -20.15
CA ILE A 218 -6.04 -4.28 -20.98
C ILE A 218 -7.29 -5.16 -21.04
N ALA A 219 -7.95 -5.38 -19.91
CA ALA A 219 -9.19 -6.16 -19.84
C ALA A 219 -10.31 -5.55 -20.70
N LEU A 220 -10.51 -4.24 -20.61
CA LEU A 220 -11.45 -3.48 -21.45
C LEU A 220 -11.09 -3.52 -22.92
N PHE A 221 -9.80 -3.39 -23.26
CA PHE A 221 -9.33 -3.41 -24.65
C PHE A 221 -9.57 -4.76 -25.32
N ASN A 222 -9.34 -5.86 -24.58
CA ASN A 222 -9.47 -7.23 -25.09
C ASN A 222 -10.88 -7.81 -24.92
N GLY A 223 -11.70 -7.27 -24.00
CA GLY A 223 -12.97 -7.85 -23.60
C GLY A 223 -12.80 -9.08 -22.69
N THR A 224 -11.75 -9.09 -21.84
CA THR A 224 -11.46 -10.21 -20.95
C THR A 224 -12.16 -10.02 -19.61
N GLY A 225 -13.19 -10.81 -19.32
CA GLY A 225 -13.99 -10.71 -18.10
C GLY A 225 -14.85 -9.44 -17.99
N VAL A 226 -14.85 -8.61 -19.03
CA VAL A 226 -15.65 -7.39 -19.13
C VAL A 226 -15.95 -7.12 -20.59
N ALA A 227 -17.07 -6.45 -20.89
CA ALA A 227 -17.40 -6.04 -22.27
C ALA A 227 -16.27 -5.17 -22.84
N ARG A 228 -15.87 -5.49 -24.09
CA ARG A 228 -14.82 -4.74 -24.79
C ARG A 228 -15.23 -3.27 -24.96
N ASN A 229 -14.31 -2.39 -24.57
CA ASN A 229 -14.48 -0.93 -24.68
C ASN A 229 -13.10 -0.27 -24.81
N GLU A 230 -12.68 -0.07 -26.08
CA GLU A 230 -11.36 0.48 -26.37
C GLU A 230 -11.23 1.96 -25.97
N ASP A 231 -12.31 2.74 -26.05
CA ASP A 231 -12.30 4.16 -25.63
C ASP A 231 -12.11 4.27 -24.13
N ALA A 232 -12.81 3.45 -23.34
CA ALA A 232 -12.62 3.40 -21.89
C ALA A 232 -11.20 2.92 -21.52
N ALA A 233 -10.65 1.94 -22.26
CA ALA A 233 -9.28 1.48 -22.06
C ALA A 233 -8.27 2.61 -22.25
N ALA A 234 -8.42 3.43 -23.30
CA ALA A 234 -7.58 4.60 -23.53
C ALA A 234 -7.59 5.57 -22.35
N GLY A 235 -8.77 5.79 -21.74
CA GLY A 235 -8.91 6.64 -20.55
C GLY A 235 -8.10 6.13 -19.35
N TYR A 236 -8.09 4.83 -19.11
CA TYR A 236 -7.28 4.21 -18.04
C TYR A 236 -5.79 4.24 -18.35
N PHE A 237 -5.39 3.96 -19.59
CA PHE A 237 -3.99 4.08 -19.99
C PHE A 237 -3.50 5.54 -19.87
N LEU A 238 -4.34 6.52 -20.18
CA LEU A 238 -3.97 7.93 -20.03
C LEU A 238 -3.71 8.29 -18.56
N LYS A 239 -4.55 7.82 -17.62
CA LYS A 239 -4.33 8.04 -16.19
C LYS A 239 -3.00 7.46 -15.72
N ALA A 240 -2.73 6.20 -16.04
CA ALA A 240 -1.46 5.55 -15.68
C ALA A 240 -0.25 6.20 -16.37
N ALA A 241 -0.38 6.60 -17.64
CA ALA A 241 0.67 7.30 -18.40
C ALA A 241 1.04 8.65 -17.77
N GLN A 242 0.05 9.40 -17.25
CA GLN A 242 0.26 10.64 -16.53
C GLN A 242 1.04 10.45 -15.21
N LYS A 243 1.02 9.27 -14.64
CA LYS A 243 1.83 8.86 -13.48
C LYS A 243 3.23 8.34 -13.87
N ASN A 244 3.67 8.60 -15.09
CA ASN A 244 4.95 8.15 -15.66
C ASN A 244 5.09 6.62 -15.83
N ASN A 245 3.98 5.89 -15.94
CA ASN A 245 4.08 4.47 -16.25
C ASN A 245 4.40 4.25 -17.74
N ALA A 246 5.59 3.72 -18.02
CA ALA A 246 6.10 3.53 -19.37
C ALA A 246 5.29 2.52 -20.21
N VAL A 247 4.71 1.50 -19.56
CA VAL A 247 3.86 0.52 -20.24
C VAL A 247 2.58 1.19 -20.73
N ALA A 248 1.92 1.98 -19.89
CA ALA A 248 0.72 2.72 -20.27
C ALA A 248 0.99 3.76 -21.35
N GLN A 249 2.14 4.44 -21.30
CA GLN A 249 2.59 5.39 -22.33
C GLN A 249 2.78 4.69 -23.67
N SER A 250 3.40 3.50 -23.68
CA SER A 250 3.56 2.69 -24.90
C SER A 250 2.21 2.22 -25.46
N ARG A 251 1.27 1.82 -24.60
CA ARG A 251 -0.10 1.45 -25.01
C ARG A 251 -0.84 2.63 -25.67
N LEU A 252 -0.75 3.83 -25.09
CA LEU A 252 -1.32 5.04 -25.69
C LEU A 252 -0.69 5.35 -27.04
N ALA A 253 0.63 5.30 -27.15
CA ALA A 253 1.33 5.51 -28.41
C ALA A 253 0.81 4.54 -29.49
N TRP A 254 0.65 3.27 -29.14
CA TRP A 254 0.11 2.27 -30.04
C TRP A 254 -1.35 2.56 -30.46
N MET A 255 -2.20 3.00 -29.51
CA MET A 255 -3.59 3.35 -29.80
C MET A 255 -3.70 4.55 -30.73
N TYR A 256 -2.89 5.58 -30.54
CA TYR A 256 -2.81 6.72 -31.45
C TYR A 256 -2.25 6.33 -32.83
N ALA A 257 -1.26 5.42 -32.90
CA ALA A 257 -0.69 4.97 -34.15
C ALA A 257 -1.69 4.16 -34.99
N THR A 258 -2.54 3.35 -34.34
CA THR A 258 -3.48 2.42 -35.01
C THR A 258 -4.90 2.98 -35.15
N GLY A 259 -5.25 4.04 -34.43
CA GLY A 259 -6.60 4.60 -34.41
C GLY A 259 -7.61 3.72 -33.66
N ARG A 260 -7.14 2.86 -32.72
CA ARG A 260 -8.00 1.99 -31.92
C ARG A 260 -8.30 2.61 -30.55
N GLY A 261 -9.59 2.81 -30.25
CA GLY A 261 -10.05 3.45 -29.03
C GLY A 261 -9.72 4.94 -28.91
N LEU A 262 -8.97 5.46 -29.88
CA LEU A 262 -8.63 6.88 -30.04
C LEU A 262 -8.60 7.22 -31.51
N LYS A 263 -8.86 8.47 -31.87
CA LYS A 263 -8.62 8.96 -33.23
C LYS A 263 -7.13 8.88 -33.52
N ALA A 264 -6.76 8.29 -34.66
CA ALA A 264 -5.37 8.22 -35.09
C ALA A 264 -4.72 9.61 -35.14
N ASP A 265 -3.58 9.72 -34.49
CA ASP A 265 -2.75 10.94 -34.47
C ASP A 265 -1.27 10.56 -34.42
N PRO A 266 -0.56 10.66 -35.56
CA PRO A 266 0.84 10.28 -35.61
C PRO A 266 1.73 11.12 -34.68
N VAL A 267 1.41 12.38 -34.43
CA VAL A 267 2.19 13.26 -33.57
C VAL A 267 2.06 12.83 -32.10
N GLU A 268 0.83 12.53 -31.63
CA GLU A 268 0.62 12.01 -30.29
C GLU A 268 1.18 10.58 -30.13
N ALA A 269 1.08 9.72 -31.16
CA ALA A 269 1.73 8.42 -31.17
C ALA A 269 3.24 8.53 -30.93
N GLY A 270 3.90 9.37 -31.73
CA GLY A 270 5.33 9.62 -31.59
C GLY A 270 5.69 10.26 -30.25
N ARG A 271 4.92 11.23 -29.80
CA ARG A 271 5.13 11.88 -28.49
C ARG A 271 5.12 10.86 -27.34
N TRP A 272 4.06 10.06 -27.23
CA TRP A 272 3.93 9.06 -26.15
C TRP A 272 4.96 7.95 -26.26
N HIS A 273 5.34 7.53 -27.47
CA HIS A 273 6.43 6.59 -27.68
C HIS A 273 7.77 7.12 -27.16
N LEU A 274 8.12 8.36 -27.49
CA LEU A 274 9.36 8.99 -27.02
C LEU A 274 9.40 9.10 -25.49
N ILE A 275 8.29 9.44 -24.86
CA ILE A 275 8.17 9.50 -23.39
C ILE A 275 8.31 8.08 -22.80
N ALA A 276 7.61 7.09 -23.35
CA ALA A 276 7.69 5.70 -22.93
C ALA A 276 9.13 5.14 -23.01
N ARG A 277 9.82 5.44 -24.12
CA ARG A 277 11.22 5.04 -24.32
C ARG A 277 12.15 5.70 -23.30
N ALA A 278 11.95 6.96 -22.97
CA ALA A 278 12.71 7.64 -21.91
C ALA A 278 12.44 7.01 -20.53
N GLY A 279 11.25 6.42 -20.33
CA GLY A 279 10.88 5.64 -19.16
C GLY A 279 11.31 4.16 -19.18
N GLY A 280 12.10 3.75 -20.20
CA GLY A 280 12.64 2.39 -20.31
C GLY A 280 11.77 1.39 -21.11
N ALA A 281 10.62 1.81 -21.66
CA ALA A 281 9.85 0.95 -22.55
C ALA A 281 10.52 0.82 -23.92
N ASN A 282 10.52 -0.41 -24.47
CA ASN A 282 11.00 -0.69 -25.81
C ASN A 282 9.89 -1.40 -26.60
N ASP A 283 9.45 -0.79 -27.72
CA ASP A 283 8.40 -1.32 -28.58
C ASP A 283 8.85 -1.19 -30.05
N GLN A 284 9.19 -2.31 -30.66
CA GLN A 284 9.74 -2.35 -32.00
C GLN A 284 8.76 -1.81 -33.06
N TYR A 285 7.46 -2.07 -32.89
CA TYR A 285 6.44 -1.56 -33.80
C TYR A 285 6.42 -0.01 -33.79
N LEU A 286 6.49 0.57 -32.62
CA LEU A 286 6.51 2.02 -32.46
C LEU A 286 7.83 2.67 -32.92
N GLU A 287 8.96 1.98 -32.79
CA GLU A 287 10.24 2.41 -33.37
C GLU A 287 10.16 2.43 -34.91
N ASP A 288 9.58 1.39 -35.51
CA ASP A 288 9.37 1.31 -36.95
C ASP A 288 8.35 2.37 -37.41
N PHE A 289 7.29 2.58 -36.66
CA PHE A 289 6.34 3.65 -36.89
C PHE A 289 7.03 5.03 -36.93
N MET A 290 7.86 5.33 -35.92
CA MET A 290 8.62 6.58 -35.85
C MET A 290 9.58 6.77 -37.02
N ARG A 291 10.24 5.70 -37.48
CA ARG A 291 11.13 5.77 -38.67
C ARG A 291 10.41 6.15 -39.95
N ASN A 292 9.17 5.68 -40.09
CA ASN A 292 8.34 5.88 -41.29
C ASN A 292 7.45 7.14 -41.20
N MET A 293 7.48 7.89 -40.10
CA MET A 293 6.74 9.15 -39.94
C MET A 293 7.24 10.23 -40.91
N LYS A 294 6.33 11.12 -41.33
CA LYS A 294 6.71 12.34 -42.02
C LYS A 294 7.67 13.15 -41.14
N PRO A 295 8.74 13.75 -41.72
CA PRO A 295 9.71 14.51 -40.92
C PRO A 295 9.09 15.63 -40.09
N THR A 296 8.07 16.31 -40.61
CA THR A 296 7.30 17.36 -39.89
C THR A 296 6.61 16.81 -38.65
N ASP A 297 5.91 15.68 -38.76
CA ASP A 297 5.16 15.09 -37.67
C ASP A 297 6.13 14.58 -36.58
N ARG A 298 7.27 14.00 -37.00
CA ARG A 298 8.33 13.56 -36.09
C ARG A 298 8.89 14.75 -35.28
N ALA A 299 9.23 15.83 -35.94
CA ALA A 299 9.73 17.02 -35.26
C ALA A 299 8.71 17.60 -34.26
N MET A 300 7.43 17.59 -34.61
CA MET A 300 6.34 17.99 -33.71
C MET A 300 6.23 17.05 -32.51
N ALA A 301 6.31 15.74 -32.71
CA ALA A 301 6.27 14.74 -31.64
C ALA A 301 7.45 14.92 -30.67
N GLU A 302 8.67 15.10 -31.18
CA GLU A 302 9.88 15.37 -30.39
C GLU A 302 9.74 16.65 -29.56
N ASN A 303 9.26 17.73 -30.17
CA ASN A 303 9.06 19.00 -29.47
C ASN A 303 8.02 18.90 -28.34
N LYS A 304 6.92 18.15 -28.56
CA LYS A 304 5.91 17.89 -27.53
C LYS A 304 6.39 16.95 -26.41
N ALA A 305 7.31 16.01 -26.71
CA ALA A 305 7.83 15.07 -25.71
C ALA A 305 8.89 15.72 -24.80
N LYS A 306 9.72 16.64 -25.32
CA LYS A 306 10.85 17.26 -24.60
C LYS A 306 10.51 17.79 -23.20
N PRO A 307 9.44 18.60 -22.99
CA PRO A 307 9.15 19.14 -21.66
C PRO A 307 8.76 18.08 -20.64
N TRP A 308 8.17 16.97 -21.10
CA TRP A 308 7.82 15.84 -20.23
C TRP A 308 9.07 15.08 -19.83
N ILE A 309 9.90 14.70 -20.81
CA ILE A 309 11.14 13.96 -20.59
C ILE A 309 12.11 14.73 -19.68
N ALA A 310 12.21 16.05 -19.86
CA ALA A 310 13.06 16.90 -19.01
C ALA A 310 12.64 16.92 -17.54
N ARG A 311 11.38 16.62 -17.23
CA ARG A 311 10.86 16.53 -15.85
C ARG A 311 10.96 15.13 -15.26
N MET A 312 11.17 14.12 -16.10
CA MET A 312 11.44 12.77 -15.60
C MET A 312 12.83 12.81 -14.97
N SER A 313 12.92 12.65 -13.66
CA SER A 313 14.21 12.44 -13.01
C SER A 313 14.93 11.30 -13.72
N PRO A 314 16.27 11.37 -13.93
CA PRO A 314 16.99 10.22 -14.44
C PRO A 314 16.65 9.05 -13.52
N ILE A 315 16.06 8.01 -14.08
CA ILE A 315 15.72 6.80 -13.35
C ILE A 315 17.07 6.16 -12.98
N GLY A 316 17.54 6.45 -11.77
CA GLY A 316 18.41 5.50 -11.10
C GLY A 316 17.63 4.19 -11.03
N PRO A 317 18.27 3.02 -11.08
CA PRO A 317 17.58 1.75 -11.04
C PRO A 317 16.68 1.76 -9.79
N THR A 318 15.37 2.00 -9.98
CA THR A 318 14.40 1.73 -8.94
C THR A 318 14.49 0.24 -8.72
N PRO A 319 14.85 -0.23 -7.52
CA PRO A 319 14.60 -1.62 -7.23
C PRO A 319 13.08 -1.75 -7.21
N PHE A 320 12.51 -2.27 -8.32
CA PHE A 320 11.23 -2.94 -8.20
C PHE A 320 11.41 -3.91 -7.03
N PRO A 321 10.52 -3.92 -6.04
CA PRO A 321 10.38 -5.13 -5.28
C PRO A 321 9.93 -6.16 -6.32
N ALA A 322 10.89 -6.95 -6.79
CA ALA A 322 10.60 -8.09 -7.61
C ALA A 322 9.60 -8.91 -6.83
N ALA A 323 8.38 -9.00 -7.34
CA ALA A 323 7.51 -10.10 -6.94
C ALA A 323 8.38 -11.35 -7.08
N PRO A 324 8.54 -12.14 -6.01
CA PRO A 324 9.46 -13.26 -6.07
C PRO A 324 9.00 -14.18 -7.20
N LEU A 325 9.79 -14.23 -8.27
CA LEU A 325 9.67 -15.27 -9.26
C LEU A 325 9.91 -16.58 -8.52
N VAL A 326 8.84 -17.32 -8.30
CA VAL A 326 8.92 -18.69 -7.84
C VAL A 326 9.72 -19.45 -8.89
N GLN A 327 11.01 -19.61 -8.64
CA GLN A 327 11.83 -20.56 -9.39
C GLN A 327 11.26 -21.95 -9.10
N THR A 328 10.51 -22.49 -10.04
CA THR A 328 10.19 -23.91 -10.04
C THR A 328 11.53 -24.66 -10.16
N LYS A 329 11.99 -25.23 -9.05
CA LYS A 329 13.07 -26.19 -9.06
C LYS A 329 12.59 -27.36 -9.93
N SER A 330 13.09 -27.44 -11.15
CA SER A 330 13.00 -28.64 -11.96
C SER A 330 13.75 -29.75 -11.20
N GLN A 331 13.01 -30.76 -10.73
CA GLN A 331 13.62 -31.99 -10.23
C GLN A 331 14.38 -32.64 -11.39
N PRO A 332 15.63 -33.06 -11.18
CA PRO A 332 16.31 -33.89 -12.16
C PRO A 332 15.64 -35.28 -12.17
N ALA A 333 15.28 -35.74 -13.37
CA ALA A 333 14.88 -37.11 -13.59
C ALA A 333 15.97 -38.07 -13.09
N LYS A 334 15.62 -39.01 -12.25
CA LYS A 334 16.50 -40.14 -11.88
C LYS A 334 16.60 -41.13 -13.04
N PRO A 335 17.77 -41.74 -13.21
CA PRO A 335 18.03 -42.70 -14.25
C PRO A 335 17.23 -43.99 -14.11
#